data_1dd6a5426bcffd1da6644a8d70b371a7
#
_entry.id   1dd6a5426bcffd1da6644a8d70b371a7
#
_cell.length_a   1.000
_cell.length_b   1.000
_cell.length_c   1.000
_cell.angle_alpha   90.00
_cell.angle_beta   90.00
_cell.angle_gamma   90.00
#
_symmetry.space_group_name_H-M   'P 1'
#
loop_
_entity.id
_entity.type
_entity.pdbx_description
1 polymer ?
#
loop_
_entity_poly.entity_id
_entity_poly.type
_entity_poly.pdbx_seq_one_letter_code
_entity_poly.pdbx_strand_id
1 'polypeptide(L)'
;MKKKEAMKEAVRLLNLCGLGDEFAKRYPHEVSGGQCQRAAIARALAIKPKVLILDEATSALDVTVQQEVLNLLTKIKEEMDISYLFISHDIALVQNFCDRVLVMYHGRIVEEGIPDGVILHPKEEYTKNLIDSVL
;
A
#
# COMPACT_ATOMS: atom_id res chain seq x y z
N MET A 1 -16.34 -22.08 7.38
CA MET A 1 -17.05 -21.38 6.27
C MET A 1 -17.26 -22.36 5.13
N LYS A 2 -18.49 -22.45 4.63
CA LYS A 2 -18.82 -23.33 3.50
C LYS A 2 -18.25 -22.74 2.21
N LYS A 3 -17.90 -23.59 1.22
CA LYS A 3 -17.30 -23.17 -0.04
C LYS A 3 -18.10 -22.05 -0.77
N LYS A 4 -19.42 -22.15 -0.74
CA LYS A 4 -20.32 -21.14 -1.36
C LYS A 4 -20.24 -19.77 -0.66
N GLU A 5 -20.15 -19.78 0.68
CA GLU A 5 -19.99 -18.55 1.48
C GLU A 5 -18.62 -17.93 1.27
N ALA A 6 -17.57 -18.76 1.22
CA ALA A 6 -16.21 -18.30 0.95
C ALA A 6 -16.10 -17.63 -0.44
N MET A 7 -16.77 -18.19 -1.46
CA MET A 7 -16.79 -17.60 -2.80
C MET A 7 -17.52 -16.25 -2.82
N LYS A 8 -18.66 -16.13 -2.11
CA LYS A 8 -19.35 -14.84 -1.99
C LYS A 8 -18.50 -13.78 -1.33
N GLU A 9 -17.81 -14.13 -0.25
CA GLU A 9 -16.91 -13.20 0.44
C GLU A 9 -15.72 -12.80 -0.42
N ALA A 10 -15.14 -13.73 -1.17
CA ALA A 10 -14.06 -13.44 -2.11
C ALA A 10 -14.49 -12.44 -3.19
N VAL A 11 -15.67 -12.64 -3.79
CA VAL A 11 -16.23 -11.72 -4.79
C VAL A 11 -16.49 -10.35 -4.16
N ARG A 12 -17.04 -10.30 -2.95
CA ARG A 12 -17.28 -9.05 -2.24
C ARG A 12 -15.99 -8.25 -2.04
N LEU A 13 -14.91 -8.92 -1.62
CA LEU A 13 -13.61 -8.29 -1.39
C LEU A 13 -12.96 -7.84 -2.71
N LEU A 14 -13.07 -8.63 -3.78
CA LEU A 14 -12.60 -8.23 -5.10
C LEU A 14 -13.34 -6.99 -5.58
N ASN A 15 -14.66 -6.93 -5.43
CA ASN A 15 -15.46 -5.77 -5.80
C ASN A 15 -15.09 -4.54 -4.95
N LEU A 16 -14.85 -4.71 -3.66
CA LEU A 16 -14.35 -3.64 -2.79
C LEU A 16 -13.02 -3.07 -3.32
N CYS A 17 -12.18 -3.91 -3.87
CA CYS A 17 -10.91 -3.53 -4.48
C CYS A 17 -11.02 -3.10 -5.95
N GLY A 18 -12.24 -2.88 -6.45
CA GLY A 18 -12.49 -2.39 -7.80
C GLY A 18 -12.35 -3.43 -8.91
N LEU A 19 -12.39 -4.71 -8.57
CA LEU A 19 -12.36 -5.81 -9.53
C LEU A 19 -13.77 -6.42 -9.69
N GLY A 20 -14.17 -6.68 -10.93
CA GLY A 20 -15.46 -7.28 -11.23
C GLY A 20 -15.53 -8.77 -10.83
N ASP A 21 -16.75 -9.33 -10.85
CA ASP A 21 -17.00 -10.72 -10.44
C ASP A 21 -16.20 -11.75 -11.26
N GLU A 22 -15.89 -11.42 -12.52
CA GLU A 22 -15.12 -12.27 -13.43
C GLU A 22 -13.70 -12.57 -12.92
N PHE A 23 -13.12 -11.68 -12.09
CA PHE A 23 -11.78 -11.86 -11.54
C PHE A 23 -11.66 -13.02 -10.55
N ALA A 24 -12.77 -13.44 -9.95
CA ALA A 24 -12.78 -14.58 -9.02
C ALA A 24 -12.33 -15.91 -9.66
N LYS A 25 -12.40 -16.00 -10.98
CA LYS A 25 -12.03 -17.20 -11.74
C LYS A 25 -10.80 -17.03 -12.62
N ARG A 26 -10.17 -15.87 -12.62
CA ARG A 26 -8.95 -15.61 -13.41
C ARG A 26 -7.69 -16.06 -12.68
N TYR A 27 -6.71 -16.46 -13.47
CA TYR A 27 -5.37 -16.78 -13.00
C TYR A 27 -4.46 -15.54 -13.07
N PRO A 28 -3.36 -15.49 -12.29
CA PRO A 28 -2.46 -14.33 -12.27
C PRO A 28 -1.94 -13.90 -13.65
N HIS A 29 -1.70 -14.84 -14.57
CA HIS A 29 -1.24 -14.53 -15.93
C HIS A 29 -2.31 -13.89 -16.84
N GLU A 30 -3.58 -13.89 -16.41
CA GLU A 30 -4.72 -13.33 -17.14
C GLU A 30 -5.08 -11.92 -16.68
N VAL A 31 -4.29 -11.32 -15.79
CA VAL A 31 -4.57 -10.03 -15.19
C VAL A 31 -3.35 -9.10 -15.30
N SER A 32 -3.61 -7.78 -15.31
CA SER A 32 -2.55 -6.77 -15.29
C SER A 32 -1.84 -6.71 -13.92
N GLY A 33 -0.69 -6.02 -13.87
CA GLY A 33 0.03 -5.82 -12.62
C GLY A 33 -0.79 -5.11 -11.55
N GLY A 34 -1.52 -4.05 -11.93
CA GLY A 34 -2.41 -3.32 -11.03
C GLY A 34 -3.59 -4.14 -10.54
N GLN A 35 -4.18 -4.96 -11.43
CA GLN A 35 -5.25 -5.88 -11.06
C GLN A 35 -4.76 -6.97 -10.12
N CYS A 36 -3.58 -7.51 -10.36
CA CYS A 36 -2.93 -8.49 -9.48
C CYS A 36 -2.69 -7.90 -8.09
N GLN A 37 -2.23 -6.66 -8.03
CA GLN A 37 -2.01 -5.93 -6.77
C GLN A 37 -3.32 -5.73 -6.00
N ARG A 38 -4.39 -5.33 -6.68
CA ARG A 38 -5.72 -5.20 -6.07
C ARG A 38 -6.24 -6.53 -5.52
N ALA A 39 -6.04 -7.62 -6.24
CA ALA A 39 -6.40 -8.96 -5.78
C ALA A 39 -5.58 -9.38 -4.54
N ALA A 40 -4.30 -9.04 -4.50
CA ALA A 40 -3.45 -9.28 -3.33
C ALA A 40 -3.92 -8.49 -2.10
N ILE A 41 -4.35 -7.23 -2.28
CA ILE A 41 -4.95 -6.42 -1.23
C ILE A 41 -6.25 -7.07 -0.73
N ALA A 42 -7.14 -7.48 -1.64
CA ALA A 42 -8.39 -8.16 -1.30
C ALA A 42 -8.14 -9.42 -0.47
N ARG A 43 -7.14 -10.21 -0.86
CA ARG A 43 -6.73 -11.40 -0.12
C ARG A 43 -6.27 -11.06 1.30
N ALA A 44 -5.47 -10.02 1.46
CA ALA A 44 -4.98 -9.59 2.77
C ALA A 44 -6.12 -9.08 3.67
N LEU A 45 -7.14 -8.44 3.11
CA LEU A 45 -8.31 -7.95 3.84
C LEU A 45 -9.25 -9.07 4.32
N ALA A 46 -9.15 -10.26 3.75
CA ALA A 46 -10.05 -11.39 4.08
C ALA A 46 -10.00 -11.81 5.54
N ILE A 47 -8.86 -11.63 6.21
CA ILE A 47 -8.70 -11.92 7.64
C ILE A 47 -9.11 -10.77 8.56
N LYS A 48 -9.62 -9.67 7.99
CA LYS A 48 -10.02 -8.45 8.70
C LYS A 48 -8.91 -7.88 9.59
N PRO A 49 -7.73 -7.58 9.02
CA PRO A 49 -6.58 -7.12 9.81
C PRO A 49 -6.82 -5.72 10.35
N LYS A 50 -6.19 -5.39 11.48
CA LYS A 50 -6.11 -4.02 11.99
C LYS A 50 -4.91 -3.26 11.45
N VAL A 51 -3.88 -3.99 11.04
CA VAL A 51 -2.66 -3.44 10.42
C VAL A 51 -2.37 -4.20 9.13
N LEU A 52 -2.20 -3.48 8.05
CA LEU A 52 -1.79 -4.02 6.75
C LEU A 52 -0.38 -3.54 6.43
N ILE A 53 0.52 -4.48 6.18
CA ILE A 53 1.90 -4.18 5.77
C ILE A 53 1.94 -4.14 4.24
N LEU A 54 2.37 -3.01 3.70
CA LEU A 54 2.49 -2.73 2.28
C LEU A 54 3.98 -2.57 1.94
N ASP A 55 4.64 -3.68 1.64
CA ASP A 55 6.07 -3.69 1.34
C ASP A 55 6.30 -3.50 -0.15
N GLU A 56 6.71 -2.28 -0.52
CA GLU A 56 6.93 -1.85 -1.91
C GLU A 56 5.73 -2.17 -2.84
N ALA A 57 4.52 -2.03 -2.32
CA ALA A 57 3.29 -2.48 -2.96
C ALA A 57 2.99 -1.81 -4.31
N THR A 58 3.59 -0.67 -4.60
CA THR A 58 3.36 0.10 -5.83
C THR A 58 4.61 0.31 -6.68
N SER A 59 5.76 -0.22 -6.28
CA SER A 59 7.06 0.05 -6.91
C SER A 59 7.16 -0.43 -8.38
N ALA A 60 6.47 -1.50 -8.73
CA ALA A 60 6.49 -2.07 -10.09
C ALA A 60 5.36 -1.55 -10.99
N LEU A 61 4.56 -0.61 -10.51
CA LEU A 61 3.42 -0.05 -11.23
C LEU A 61 3.79 1.29 -11.88
N ASP A 62 3.18 1.61 -13.04
CA ASP A 62 3.30 2.95 -13.60
C ASP A 62 2.57 3.98 -12.72
N VAL A 63 2.84 5.27 -12.94
CA VAL A 63 2.35 6.36 -12.07
C VAL A 63 0.82 6.40 -11.98
N THR A 64 0.12 6.18 -13.09
CA THR A 64 -1.34 6.21 -13.12
C THR A 64 -1.93 5.05 -12.32
N VAL A 65 -1.44 3.84 -12.54
CA VAL A 65 -1.88 2.63 -11.82
C VAL A 65 -1.52 2.72 -10.35
N GLN A 66 -0.34 3.25 -10.03
CA GLN A 66 0.07 3.52 -8.65
C GLN A 66 -0.92 4.42 -7.94
N GLN A 67 -1.34 5.52 -8.57
CA GLN A 67 -2.31 6.46 -8.01
C GLN A 67 -3.68 5.80 -7.79
N GLU A 68 -4.11 4.96 -8.71
CA GLU A 68 -5.36 4.20 -8.56
C GLU A 68 -5.32 3.26 -7.34
N VAL A 69 -4.20 2.58 -7.11
CA VAL A 69 -4.03 1.71 -5.94
C VAL A 69 -4.00 2.53 -4.65
N LEU A 70 -3.33 3.69 -4.63
CA LEU A 70 -3.31 4.58 -3.46
C LEU A 70 -4.70 5.14 -3.14
N ASN A 71 -5.46 5.51 -4.14
CA ASN A 71 -6.85 5.96 -3.98
C ASN A 71 -7.73 4.84 -3.38
N LEU A 72 -7.53 3.61 -3.86
CA LEU A 72 -8.21 2.44 -3.31
C LEU A 72 -7.86 2.23 -1.82
N LEU A 73 -6.59 2.31 -1.46
CA LEU A 73 -6.13 2.16 -0.07
C LEU A 73 -6.71 3.26 0.84
N THR A 74 -6.81 4.49 0.34
CA THR A 74 -7.48 5.59 1.06
C THR A 74 -8.95 5.28 1.31
N LYS A 75 -9.66 4.81 0.29
CA LYS A 75 -11.07 4.42 0.39
C LYS A 75 -11.28 3.28 1.39
N ILE A 76 -10.43 2.26 1.35
CA ILE A 76 -10.48 1.13 2.29
C ILE A 76 -10.28 1.62 3.72
N LYS A 77 -9.35 2.53 3.95
CA LYS A 77 -9.09 3.10 5.28
C LYS A 77 -10.28 3.89 5.81
N GLU A 78 -11.03 4.57 4.95
CA GLU A 78 -12.26 5.28 5.33
C GLU A 78 -13.41 4.33 5.70
N GLU A 79 -13.50 3.18 5.03
CA GLU A 79 -14.56 2.20 5.23
C GLU A 79 -14.26 1.16 6.33
N MET A 80 -12.98 0.92 6.61
CA MET A 80 -12.51 -0.07 7.56
C MET A 80 -11.60 0.58 8.61
N ASP A 81 -11.66 0.09 9.84
CA ASP A 81 -10.73 0.50 10.90
C ASP A 81 -9.40 -0.24 10.73
N ILE A 82 -8.56 0.28 9.84
CA ILE A 82 -7.28 -0.33 9.47
C ILE A 82 -6.17 0.73 9.44
N SER A 83 -4.99 0.34 9.90
CA SER A 83 -3.76 1.14 9.77
C SER A 83 -2.83 0.50 8.76
N TYR A 84 -2.07 1.33 8.04
CA TYR A 84 -1.08 0.87 7.08
C TYR A 84 0.34 1.08 7.60
N LEU A 85 1.18 0.06 7.47
CA LEU A 85 2.63 0.19 7.54
C LEU A 85 3.17 0.11 6.12
N PHE A 86 3.54 1.26 5.56
CA PHE A 86 3.96 1.39 4.17
C PHE A 86 5.49 1.43 4.09
N ILE A 87 6.09 0.47 3.41
CA ILE A 87 7.53 0.42 3.17
C ILE A 87 7.79 0.82 1.72
N SER A 88 8.51 1.91 1.52
CA SER A 88 8.77 2.46 0.20
C SER A 88 10.08 3.23 0.17
N HIS A 89 10.72 3.27 -0.99
CA HIS A 89 11.83 4.17 -1.29
C HIS A 89 11.38 5.42 -2.08
N ASP A 90 10.09 5.51 -2.39
CA ASP A 90 9.51 6.66 -3.09
C ASP A 90 9.13 7.76 -2.08
N ILE A 91 10.01 8.76 -1.97
CA ILE A 91 9.86 9.86 -1.02
C ILE A 91 8.62 10.71 -1.32
N ALA A 92 8.32 10.95 -2.59
CA ALA A 92 7.15 11.74 -2.98
C ALA A 92 5.84 11.02 -2.58
N LEU A 93 5.79 9.71 -2.75
CA LEU A 93 4.66 8.90 -2.30
C LEU A 93 4.50 8.99 -0.77
N VAL A 94 5.59 8.80 -0.03
CA VAL A 94 5.58 8.88 1.43
C VAL A 94 5.09 10.24 1.90
N GLN A 95 5.57 11.32 1.28
CA GLN A 95 5.19 12.69 1.62
C GLN A 95 3.70 12.95 1.43
N ASN A 96 3.12 12.43 0.35
CA ASN A 96 1.74 12.70 -0.02
C ASN A 96 0.71 11.73 0.59
N PHE A 97 1.14 10.52 0.92
CA PHE A 97 0.23 9.45 1.35
C PHE A 97 0.29 9.12 2.84
N CYS A 98 1.46 9.25 3.48
CA CYS A 98 1.66 8.82 4.85
C CYS A 98 1.43 9.94 5.86
N ASP A 99 0.95 9.57 7.06
CA ASP A 99 0.75 10.51 8.18
C ASP A 99 2.01 10.66 9.03
N ARG A 100 2.87 9.65 9.03
CA ARG A 100 4.10 9.59 9.82
C ARG A 100 5.18 8.84 9.05
N VAL A 101 6.42 9.25 9.22
CA VAL A 101 7.58 8.66 8.56
C VAL A 101 8.59 8.18 9.58
N LEU A 102 9.12 6.99 9.33
CA LEU A 102 10.24 6.40 10.05
C LEU A 102 11.37 6.17 9.04
N VAL A 103 12.53 6.76 9.26
CA VAL A 103 13.71 6.52 8.43
C VAL A 103 14.54 5.43 9.07
N MET A 104 14.79 4.35 8.31
CA MET A 104 15.54 3.20 8.78
C MET A 104 16.92 3.14 8.13
N TYR A 105 17.94 2.85 8.94
CA TYR A 105 19.32 2.68 8.50
C TYR A 105 19.99 1.58 9.31
N HIS A 106 20.55 0.58 8.62
CA HIS A 106 21.21 -0.57 9.25
C HIS A 106 20.37 -1.23 10.37
N GLY A 107 19.08 -1.44 10.10
CA GLY A 107 18.19 -2.11 11.04
C GLY A 107 17.73 -1.26 12.23
N ARG A 108 18.01 0.05 12.21
CA ARG A 108 17.61 0.99 13.26
C ARG A 108 16.84 2.16 12.69
N ILE A 109 15.87 2.65 13.45
CA ILE A 109 15.16 3.90 13.15
C ILE A 109 16.06 5.05 13.59
N VAL A 110 16.47 5.88 12.64
CA VAL A 110 17.39 7.00 12.88
C VAL A 110 16.67 8.33 12.97
N GLU A 111 15.52 8.46 12.33
CA GLU A 111 14.70 9.68 12.37
C GLU A 111 13.23 9.32 12.23
N GLU A 112 12.33 10.10 12.89
CA GLU A 112 10.90 9.94 12.77
C GLU A 112 10.18 11.28 12.91
N GLY A 113 8.99 11.38 12.32
CA GLY A 113 8.15 12.56 12.40
C GLY A 113 7.05 12.60 11.35
N ILE A 114 6.42 13.75 11.23
CA ILE A 114 5.51 14.01 10.12
C ILE A 114 6.31 14.12 8.82
N PRO A 115 5.72 13.75 7.66
CA PRO A 115 6.45 13.71 6.39
C PRO A 115 7.17 15.02 6.06
N ASP A 116 6.49 16.15 6.12
CA ASP A 116 7.09 17.44 5.80
C ASP A 116 8.26 17.78 6.74
N GLY A 117 8.13 17.47 8.02
CA GLY A 117 9.19 17.70 8.99
C GLY A 117 10.46 16.89 8.70
N VAL A 118 10.30 15.62 8.32
CA VAL A 118 11.43 14.73 8.03
C VAL A 118 12.04 15.00 6.64
N ILE A 119 11.20 15.26 5.65
CA ILE A 119 11.65 15.41 4.24
C ILE A 119 12.17 16.80 3.96
N LEU A 120 11.50 17.84 4.42
CA LEU A 120 11.89 19.24 4.17
C LEU A 120 12.93 19.75 5.17
N HIS A 121 12.95 19.23 6.39
CA HIS A 121 13.84 19.63 7.47
C HIS A 121 14.51 18.42 8.14
N PRO A 122 15.25 17.57 7.39
CA PRO A 122 15.91 16.39 7.97
C PRO A 122 16.99 16.80 8.98
N LYS A 123 17.07 16.05 10.07
CA LYS A 123 18.05 16.29 11.13
C LYS A 123 19.27 15.35 11.04
N GLU A 124 19.01 14.11 10.64
CA GLU A 124 20.06 13.09 10.54
C GLU A 124 20.78 13.16 9.18
N GLU A 125 22.10 12.97 9.19
CA GLU A 125 22.94 13.00 8.01
C GLU A 125 22.48 11.97 6.96
N TYR A 126 22.16 10.76 7.41
CA TYR A 126 21.65 9.71 6.52
C TYR A 126 20.34 10.13 5.82
N THR A 127 19.42 10.75 6.54
CA THR A 127 18.15 11.25 5.98
C THR A 127 18.40 12.31 4.92
N LYS A 128 19.30 13.26 5.18
CA LYS A 128 19.70 14.30 4.21
C LYS A 128 20.25 13.67 2.94
N ASN A 129 21.16 12.71 3.06
CA ASN A 129 21.76 12.01 1.92
C ASN A 129 20.72 11.21 1.13
N LEU A 130 19.81 10.55 1.82
CA LEU A 130 18.72 9.79 1.19
C LEU A 130 17.82 10.69 0.35
N ILE A 131 17.43 11.84 0.88
CA ILE A 131 16.59 12.82 0.19
C ILE A 131 17.33 13.43 -1.01
N ASP A 132 18.59 13.83 -0.83
CA ASP A 132 19.41 14.42 -1.87
C ASP A 132 19.66 13.45 -3.04
N SER A 133 19.71 12.15 -2.78
CA SER A 133 19.91 11.14 -3.81
C SER A 133 18.69 10.90 -4.71
N VAL A 134 17.50 11.31 -4.26
CA VAL A 134 16.22 11.10 -4.95
C VAL A 134 15.69 12.38 -5.60
N LEU A 135 16.02 13.52 -5.03
CA LEU A 135 15.57 14.85 -5.52
C LEU A 135 16.69 15.51 -6.42
#